data_dfeb8d98844186bcfca65a1d830b7511
#
_entry.id   dfeb8d98844186bcfca65a1d830b7511
#
_cell.length_a   1.000
_cell.length_b   1.000
_cell.length_c   1.000
_cell.angle_alpha   90.00
_cell.angle_beta   90.00
_cell.angle_gamma   90.00
#
_symmetry.space_group_name_H-M   'P 1'
#
loop_
_entity.id
_entity.type
_entity.pdbx_description
1 polymer ?
#
loop_
_entity_poly.entity_id
_entity_poly.type
_entity_poly.pdbx_seq_one_letter_code
_entity_poly.pdbx_strand_id
1 'polypeptide(L)'
;MLFRCNLLALVGNKTNTQYPPTNVIIWDDHQSRSIGEFSFRSEIYVYDFMDLRLLQQIETMANPRGLCCLSHHLNTFVLVCPGRRQGQVRVEHFGLNMTKLIYAHDFKIACLTLTMDGLLLATASVRGTLIRVFNTMDGTLLQEVRRGIDRADIYSITLSSDIRWLAVTSDKGTVHIFSLRVRVVGEDRTTDSTAAKGPSSFSHNSSNSLDPLISQINGANPGSSLSFMKGVLPKYFSSEWSLAQFHLPECTQFIAAFGSHNTVVIVGMDESFYRCSFDPVNGGEMVQQEYISFLKPEL
;
A
#
# COMPACT_ATOMS: atom_id res chain seq x y z
N MET A 1 10.07 12.89 4.11
CA MET A 1 10.49 13.70 5.26
C MET A 1 9.42 13.59 6.35
N LEU A 2 9.54 12.59 7.20
CA LEU A 2 8.61 12.40 8.31
C LEU A 2 9.27 12.95 9.57
N PHE A 3 8.59 13.88 10.24
CA PHE A 3 8.94 14.46 11.54
C PHE A 3 10.16 15.42 11.62
N ARG A 4 11.07 15.47 10.63
CA ARG A 4 12.18 16.43 10.55
C ARG A 4 12.35 16.93 9.13
N CYS A 5 12.12 18.20 8.90
CA CYS A 5 12.19 18.81 7.57
C CYS A 5 13.62 19.22 7.13
N ASN A 6 14.59 19.17 8.03
CA ASN A 6 15.98 19.55 7.76
C ASN A 6 16.90 18.37 7.39
N LEU A 7 16.41 17.13 7.46
CA LEU A 7 17.19 15.96 7.10
C LEU A 7 16.73 15.35 5.78
N LEU A 8 17.64 15.22 4.84
CA LEU A 8 17.42 14.70 3.51
C LEU A 8 18.21 13.42 3.31
N ALA A 9 17.58 12.38 2.72
CA ALA A 9 18.29 11.23 2.21
C ALA A 9 18.52 11.43 0.70
N LEU A 10 19.77 11.55 0.30
CA LEU A 10 20.18 11.81 -1.08
C LEU A 10 20.80 10.55 -1.66
N VAL A 11 20.37 10.16 -2.85
CA VAL A 11 20.91 9.02 -3.60
C VAL A 11 21.51 9.53 -4.90
N GLY A 12 22.71 9.08 -5.22
CA GLY A 12 23.37 9.42 -6.47
C GLY A 12 22.67 8.82 -7.68
N ASN A 13 22.94 9.36 -8.85
CA ASN A 13 22.45 8.83 -10.10
C ASN A 13 23.52 7.97 -10.81
N LYS A 14 23.12 7.21 -11.83
CA LYS A 14 24.02 6.31 -12.57
C LYS A 14 25.12 7.02 -13.37
N THR A 15 24.99 8.32 -13.58
CA THR A 15 25.91 9.11 -14.41
C THR A 15 27.03 9.78 -13.61
N ASN A 16 26.88 9.85 -12.27
CA ASN A 16 27.86 10.48 -11.40
C ASN A 16 28.69 9.40 -10.66
N THR A 17 29.97 9.32 -10.98
CA THR A 17 30.90 8.35 -10.35
C THR A 17 31.24 8.68 -8.90
N GLN A 18 31.11 9.95 -8.50
CA GLN A 18 31.38 10.41 -7.13
C GLN A 18 30.28 10.00 -6.18
N TYR A 19 29.03 9.91 -6.66
CA TYR A 19 27.85 9.53 -5.87
C TYR A 19 27.12 8.39 -6.57
N PRO A 20 27.56 7.14 -6.39
CA PRO A 20 26.91 5.99 -7.03
C PRO A 20 25.51 5.77 -6.46
N PRO A 21 24.60 5.17 -7.23
CA PRO A 21 23.22 4.90 -6.80
C PRO A 21 23.11 3.89 -5.66
N THR A 22 24.23 3.25 -5.29
CA THR A 22 24.31 2.34 -4.15
C THR A 22 24.57 3.05 -2.83
N ASN A 23 24.91 4.35 -2.88
CA ASN A 23 25.21 5.13 -1.67
C ASN A 23 24.05 6.06 -1.34
N VAL A 24 23.68 6.11 -0.07
CA VAL A 24 22.73 7.07 0.49
C VAL A 24 23.48 8.00 1.41
N ILE A 25 23.36 9.28 1.15
CA ILE A 25 23.95 10.35 1.99
C ILE A 25 22.83 10.95 2.82
N ILE A 26 23.00 11.01 4.13
CA ILE A 26 22.11 11.75 4.99
C ILE A 26 22.67 13.17 5.11
N TRP A 27 21.92 14.11 4.58
CA TRP A 27 22.26 15.53 4.54
C TRP A 27 21.43 16.29 5.56
N ASP A 28 22.11 17.06 6.39
CA ASP A 28 21.47 18.04 7.29
C ASP A 28 21.48 19.41 6.60
N ASP A 29 20.32 19.84 6.15
CA ASP A 29 20.15 21.10 5.43
C ASP A 29 20.36 22.32 6.34
N HIS A 30 20.04 22.20 7.64
CA HIS A 30 20.28 23.26 8.60
C HIS A 30 21.77 23.49 8.87
N GLN A 31 22.57 22.42 8.89
CA GLN A 31 24.02 22.49 9.08
C GLN A 31 24.77 22.51 7.75
N SER A 32 24.08 22.39 6.63
CA SER A 32 24.63 22.34 5.26
C SER A 32 25.80 21.34 5.12
N ARG A 33 25.66 20.16 5.73
CA ARG A 33 26.68 19.09 5.69
C ARG A 33 26.08 17.70 5.66
N SER A 34 26.87 16.76 5.15
CA SER A 34 26.61 15.33 5.32
C SER A 34 26.86 14.92 6.75
N ILE A 35 25.90 14.21 7.36
CA ILE A 35 26.04 13.65 8.71
C ILE A 35 26.24 12.13 8.69
N GLY A 36 26.04 11.49 7.53
CA GLY A 36 26.28 10.06 7.35
C GLY A 36 26.25 9.66 5.89
N GLU A 37 26.97 8.60 5.56
CA GLU A 37 26.96 7.97 4.25
C GLU A 37 26.83 6.45 4.44
N PHE A 38 25.93 5.83 3.68
CA PHE A 38 25.67 4.41 3.72
C PHE A 38 25.80 3.82 2.32
N SER A 39 26.53 2.72 2.22
CA SER A 39 26.70 1.97 0.97
C SER A 39 25.86 0.71 1.02
N PHE A 40 24.98 0.52 0.04
CA PHE A 40 24.04 -0.59 0.00
C PHE A 40 24.31 -1.51 -1.19
N ARG A 41 24.03 -2.80 -1.00
CA ARG A 41 24.06 -3.81 -2.07
C ARG A 41 22.64 -4.34 -2.29
N SER A 42 22.43 -5.64 -2.28
CA SER A 42 21.12 -6.28 -2.50
C SER A 42 20.34 -6.61 -1.22
N GLU A 43 20.58 -5.88 -0.14
CA GLU A 43 20.05 -6.17 1.20
C GLU A 43 19.38 -4.92 1.77
N ILE A 44 18.56 -5.11 2.81
CA ILE A 44 17.96 -4.02 3.57
C ILE A 44 18.70 -3.87 4.89
N TYR A 45 19.13 -2.67 5.17
CA TYR A 45 19.82 -2.32 6.40
C TYR A 45 18.92 -1.44 7.25
N VAL A 46 18.75 -1.79 8.51
CA VAL A 46 17.98 -1.05 9.49
C VAL A 46 18.94 -0.41 10.47
N TYR A 47 18.91 0.91 10.56
CA TYR A 47 19.77 1.69 11.44
C TYR A 47 18.96 2.41 12.51
N ASP A 48 19.53 2.53 13.72
CA ASP A 48 19.06 3.50 14.67
C ASP A 48 19.45 4.91 14.17
N PHE A 49 18.46 5.80 14.08
CA PHE A 49 18.69 7.14 13.54
C PHE A 49 19.42 8.08 14.50
N MET A 50 19.41 7.77 15.80
CA MET A 50 20.03 8.63 16.83
C MET A 50 21.55 8.51 16.82
N ASP A 51 22.06 7.29 16.74
CA ASP A 51 23.50 6.99 16.83
C ASP A 51 24.04 6.34 15.53
N LEU A 52 23.20 6.17 14.52
CA LEU A 52 23.52 5.56 13.23
C LEU A 52 24.07 4.13 13.36
N ARG A 53 23.73 3.46 14.44
CA ARG A 53 24.13 2.08 14.67
C ARG A 53 23.27 1.12 13.82
N LEU A 54 23.93 0.16 13.18
CA LEU A 54 23.25 -0.92 12.47
C LEU A 54 22.51 -1.80 13.48
N LEU A 55 21.16 -1.85 13.35
CA LEU A 55 20.30 -2.69 14.16
C LEU A 55 20.11 -4.07 13.55
N GLN A 56 19.87 -4.11 12.24
CA GLN A 56 19.58 -5.35 11.53
C GLN A 56 19.97 -5.27 10.06
N GLN A 57 20.41 -6.41 9.52
CA GLN A 57 20.64 -6.62 8.09
C GLN A 57 19.71 -7.72 7.62
N ILE A 58 18.93 -7.44 6.58
CA ILE A 58 17.89 -8.33 6.08
C ILE A 58 18.22 -8.72 4.64
N GLU A 59 18.54 -9.99 4.45
CA GLU A 59 18.73 -10.53 3.11
C GLU A 59 17.41 -10.65 2.37
N THR A 60 17.37 -10.15 1.15
CA THR A 60 16.24 -10.24 0.24
C THR A 60 16.61 -10.98 -1.03
N MET A 61 15.62 -11.43 -1.80
CA MET A 61 15.83 -11.68 -3.23
C MET A 61 16.27 -10.38 -3.90
N ALA A 62 16.93 -10.47 -5.08
CA ALA A 62 17.35 -9.29 -5.84
C ALA A 62 16.24 -8.23 -5.89
N ASN A 63 16.49 -7.08 -5.27
CA ASN A 63 15.54 -5.99 -5.07
C ASN A 63 16.03 -4.67 -5.71
N PRO A 64 16.18 -4.62 -7.05
CA PRO A 64 16.76 -3.46 -7.74
C PRO A 64 15.88 -2.22 -7.68
N ARG A 65 14.59 -2.36 -7.34
CA ARG A 65 13.64 -1.25 -7.15
C ARG A 65 13.65 -0.69 -5.74
N GLY A 66 14.42 -1.27 -4.82
CA GLY A 66 14.46 -0.83 -3.42
C GLY A 66 13.13 -1.00 -2.70
N LEU A 67 12.33 -2.03 -3.04
CA LEU A 67 11.03 -2.24 -2.43
C LEU A 67 11.17 -2.46 -0.92
N CYS A 68 10.70 -1.50 -0.17
CA CYS A 68 10.68 -1.51 1.28
C CYS A 68 9.60 -0.54 1.76
N CYS A 69 8.87 -0.91 2.79
CA CYS A 69 7.88 -0.05 3.41
C CYS A 69 8.00 -0.13 4.93
N LEU A 70 7.92 1.00 5.59
CA LEU A 70 7.97 1.13 7.04
C LEU A 70 6.68 1.78 7.53
N SER A 71 6.10 1.24 8.63
CA SER A 71 4.96 1.87 9.27
C SER A 71 5.32 3.24 9.86
N HIS A 72 4.35 4.14 9.91
CA HIS A 72 4.55 5.52 10.37
C HIS A 72 4.03 5.76 11.79
N HIS A 73 3.56 4.73 12.47
CA HIS A 73 3.03 4.85 13.82
C HIS A 73 4.14 4.79 14.87
N LEU A 74 4.09 5.68 15.86
CA LEU A 74 5.15 5.85 16.88
C LEU A 74 5.43 4.59 17.72
N ASN A 75 4.44 3.74 17.90
CA ASN A 75 4.52 2.58 18.80
C ASN A 75 4.57 1.23 18.05
N THR A 76 4.40 1.22 16.72
CA THR A 76 4.41 0.01 15.92
C THR A 76 5.42 0.14 14.79
N PHE A 77 6.63 -0.36 15.01
CA PHE A 77 7.67 -0.38 13.99
C PHE A 77 7.54 -1.66 13.18
N VAL A 78 6.86 -1.57 12.05
CA VAL A 78 6.70 -2.69 11.11
C VAL A 78 7.41 -2.35 9.82
N LEU A 79 8.34 -3.20 9.42
CA LEU A 79 9.04 -3.11 8.14
C LEU A 79 8.61 -4.27 7.26
N VAL A 80 8.35 -3.97 5.99
CA VAL A 80 8.00 -4.96 4.98
C VAL A 80 8.93 -4.84 3.79
N CYS A 81 9.41 -5.97 3.31
CA CYS A 81 10.29 -6.06 2.15
C CYS A 81 10.07 -7.39 1.39
N PRO A 82 10.58 -7.55 0.17
CA PRO A 82 10.63 -8.84 -0.48
C PRO A 82 11.40 -9.86 0.36
N GLY A 83 10.89 -11.09 0.43
CA GLY A 83 11.57 -12.19 1.08
C GLY A 83 12.70 -12.77 0.20
N ARG A 84 13.28 -13.89 0.65
CA ARG A 84 14.35 -14.60 -0.08
C ARG A 84 13.83 -15.41 -1.27
N ARG A 85 12.54 -15.72 -1.32
CA ARG A 85 11.90 -16.52 -2.37
C ARG A 85 10.99 -15.66 -3.24
N GLN A 86 10.84 -16.08 -4.49
CA GLN A 86 9.93 -15.43 -5.43
C GLN A 86 8.52 -15.32 -4.85
N GLY A 87 7.90 -14.14 -4.95
CA GLY A 87 6.55 -13.88 -4.47
C GLY A 87 6.38 -13.84 -2.96
N GLN A 88 7.47 -14.04 -2.22
CA GLN A 88 7.48 -13.97 -0.77
C GLN A 88 7.71 -12.54 -0.29
N VAL A 89 7.00 -12.16 0.75
CA VAL A 89 7.18 -10.91 1.50
C VAL A 89 7.61 -11.26 2.92
N ARG A 90 8.56 -10.50 3.45
CA ARG A 90 9.00 -10.56 4.83
C ARG A 90 8.46 -9.34 5.58
N VAL A 91 7.85 -9.60 6.73
CA VAL A 91 7.31 -8.61 7.65
C VAL A 91 8.09 -8.71 8.96
N GLU A 92 8.67 -7.62 9.41
CA GLU A 92 9.37 -7.49 10.69
C GLU A 92 8.56 -6.60 11.62
N HIS A 93 8.10 -7.16 12.74
CA HIS A 93 7.49 -6.43 13.84
C HIS A 93 8.54 -6.19 14.93
N PHE A 94 9.25 -5.08 14.88
CA PHE A 94 10.35 -4.80 15.81
C PHE A 94 9.88 -4.73 17.27
N GLY A 95 8.76 -4.09 17.55
CA GLY A 95 8.20 -4.00 18.90
C GLY A 95 7.81 -5.34 19.52
N LEU A 96 7.52 -6.34 18.68
CA LEU A 96 7.13 -7.69 19.11
C LEU A 96 8.27 -8.71 18.95
N ASN A 97 9.41 -8.28 18.37
CA ASN A 97 10.51 -9.16 17.99
C ASN A 97 10.04 -10.38 17.17
N MET A 98 9.15 -10.13 16.21
CA MET A 98 8.49 -11.16 15.41
C MET A 98 8.75 -10.95 13.93
N THR A 99 9.13 -12.03 13.25
CA THR A 99 9.25 -12.08 11.79
C THR A 99 8.16 -12.95 11.21
N LYS A 100 7.46 -12.42 10.18
CA LYS A 100 6.46 -13.17 9.41
C LYS A 100 6.87 -13.25 7.95
N LEU A 101 6.75 -14.45 7.36
CA LEU A 101 6.95 -14.69 5.93
C LEU A 101 5.61 -14.99 5.28
N ILE A 102 5.23 -14.20 4.28
CA ILE A 102 3.97 -14.31 3.55
C ILE A 102 4.28 -14.69 2.11
N TYR A 103 3.72 -15.79 1.61
CA TYR A 103 3.76 -16.15 0.20
C TYR A 103 2.63 -15.42 -0.53
N ALA A 104 2.89 -14.17 -0.89
CA ALA A 104 1.89 -13.26 -1.40
C ALA A 104 1.50 -13.54 -2.86
N HIS A 105 2.46 -13.94 -3.70
CA HIS A 105 2.24 -14.17 -5.14
C HIS A 105 3.12 -15.29 -5.67
N ASP A 106 2.74 -15.84 -6.85
CA ASP A 106 3.56 -16.83 -7.58
C ASP A 106 4.73 -16.17 -8.32
N PHE A 107 4.64 -14.86 -8.59
CA PHE A 107 5.63 -14.07 -9.30
C PHE A 107 6.35 -13.10 -8.36
N LYS A 108 7.48 -12.52 -8.82
CA LYS A 108 8.22 -11.49 -8.07
C LYS A 108 7.30 -10.35 -7.64
N ILE A 109 7.52 -9.84 -6.44
CA ILE A 109 6.83 -8.63 -5.95
C ILE A 109 7.27 -7.44 -6.80
N ALA A 110 6.30 -6.65 -7.25
CA ALA A 110 6.51 -5.43 -8.03
C ALA A 110 6.24 -4.16 -7.22
N CYS A 111 5.27 -4.22 -6.31
CA CYS A 111 4.89 -3.10 -5.45
C CYS A 111 4.34 -3.63 -4.13
N LEU A 112 4.56 -2.87 -3.06
CA LEU A 112 4.02 -3.14 -1.73
C LEU A 112 3.79 -1.82 -0.98
N THR A 113 2.80 -1.79 -0.11
CA THR A 113 2.51 -0.67 0.78
C THR A 113 1.89 -1.15 2.08
N LEU A 114 2.13 -0.40 3.17
CA LEU A 114 1.56 -0.63 4.49
C LEU A 114 0.53 0.45 4.84
N THR A 115 -0.42 0.11 5.69
CA THR A 115 -1.17 1.12 6.45
C THR A 115 -0.25 1.84 7.42
N MET A 116 -0.65 3.02 7.87
CA MET A 116 0.17 3.84 8.79
C MET A 116 0.46 3.10 10.11
N ASP A 117 -0.49 2.32 10.60
CA ASP A 117 -0.37 1.47 11.80
C ASP A 117 0.43 0.17 11.58
N GLY A 118 0.72 -0.16 10.33
CA GLY A 118 1.46 -1.36 9.94
C GLY A 118 0.65 -2.66 10.01
N LEU A 119 -0.66 -2.61 10.23
CA LEU A 119 -1.49 -3.81 10.39
C LEU A 119 -1.90 -4.45 9.07
N LEU A 120 -2.03 -3.66 8.00
CA LEU A 120 -2.39 -4.17 6.68
C LEU A 120 -1.27 -3.93 5.66
N LEU A 121 -1.04 -4.93 4.85
CA LEU A 121 -0.08 -4.94 3.75
C LEU A 121 -0.80 -5.18 2.43
N ALA A 122 -0.70 -4.26 1.49
CA ALA A 122 -1.14 -4.46 0.12
C ALA A 122 0.05 -4.74 -0.81
N THR A 123 -0.09 -5.72 -1.70
CA THR A 123 0.99 -6.18 -2.58
C THR A 123 0.52 -6.44 -3.99
N ALA A 124 1.41 -6.22 -4.96
CA ALA A 124 1.25 -6.66 -6.35
C ALA A 124 2.51 -7.37 -6.84
N SER A 125 2.35 -8.31 -7.76
CA SER A 125 3.47 -8.95 -8.46
C SER A 125 3.75 -8.30 -9.81
N VAL A 126 4.86 -8.68 -10.44
CA VAL A 126 5.22 -8.27 -11.81
C VAL A 126 4.22 -8.72 -12.88
N ARG A 127 3.23 -9.54 -12.54
CA ARG A 127 2.10 -9.84 -13.41
C ARG A 127 1.08 -8.71 -13.43
N GLY A 128 0.92 -7.99 -12.32
CA GLY A 128 0.10 -6.78 -12.22
C GLY A 128 -1.39 -6.96 -12.43
N THR A 129 -1.90 -8.19 -12.37
CA THR A 129 -3.33 -8.47 -12.58
C THR A 129 -4.12 -8.46 -11.28
N LEU A 130 -3.49 -8.85 -10.17
CA LEU A 130 -4.10 -8.98 -8.85
C LEU A 130 -3.35 -8.14 -7.83
N ILE A 131 -4.13 -7.54 -6.94
CA ILE A 131 -3.64 -6.89 -5.73
C ILE A 131 -4.18 -7.67 -4.54
N ARG A 132 -3.32 -7.98 -3.58
CA ARG A 132 -3.66 -8.77 -2.39
C ARG A 132 -3.40 -7.98 -1.13
N VAL A 133 -4.35 -8.00 -0.21
CA VAL A 133 -4.28 -7.34 1.09
C VAL A 133 -4.18 -8.41 2.18
N PHE A 134 -3.16 -8.27 3.02
CA PHE A 134 -2.84 -9.22 4.08
C PHE A 134 -2.87 -8.54 5.45
N ASN A 135 -3.20 -9.31 6.47
CA ASN A 135 -2.89 -8.97 7.85
C ASN A 135 -1.40 -9.23 8.10
N THR A 136 -0.68 -8.25 8.63
CA THR A 136 0.77 -8.36 8.87
C THR A 136 1.10 -9.23 10.07
N MET A 137 0.20 -9.37 11.05
CA MET A 137 0.42 -10.12 12.28
C MET A 137 0.47 -11.63 12.05
N ASP A 138 -0.51 -12.15 11.31
CA ASP A 138 -0.66 -13.58 11.07
C ASP A 138 -0.37 -14.00 9.62
N GLY A 139 -0.33 -13.05 8.69
CA GLY A 139 -0.13 -13.29 7.26
C GLY A 139 -1.37 -13.76 6.52
N THR A 140 -2.56 -13.65 7.13
CA THR A 140 -3.83 -14.04 6.51
C THR A 140 -4.15 -13.14 5.32
N LEU A 141 -4.55 -13.74 4.19
CA LEU A 141 -5.10 -13.03 3.04
C LEU A 141 -6.52 -12.56 3.38
N LEU A 142 -6.71 -11.25 3.45
CA LEU A 142 -7.98 -10.62 3.82
C LEU A 142 -8.83 -10.29 2.60
N GLN A 143 -8.20 -9.78 1.52
CA GLN A 143 -8.90 -9.42 0.30
C GLN A 143 -8.00 -9.58 -0.92
N GLU A 144 -8.59 -10.02 -2.04
CA GLU A 144 -7.95 -10.04 -3.36
C GLU A 144 -8.82 -9.26 -4.33
N VAL A 145 -8.24 -8.24 -4.97
CA VAL A 145 -8.91 -7.44 -5.99
C VAL A 145 -8.18 -7.56 -7.32
N ARG A 146 -8.91 -7.39 -8.40
CA ARG A 146 -8.41 -7.54 -9.78
C ARG A 146 -8.31 -6.20 -10.48
N ARG A 147 -7.07 -5.80 -10.83
CA ARG A 147 -6.80 -4.61 -11.63
C ARG A 147 -7.23 -4.81 -13.09
N GLY A 148 -6.98 -5.97 -13.66
CA GLY A 148 -7.29 -6.27 -15.05
C GLY A 148 -6.96 -7.70 -15.43
N ILE A 149 -7.17 -8.05 -16.70
CA ILE A 149 -6.89 -9.39 -17.27
C ILE A 149 -5.43 -9.44 -17.72
N ASP A 150 -4.98 -8.40 -18.41
CA ASP A 150 -3.68 -8.34 -19.03
C ASP A 150 -2.58 -7.99 -18.01
N ARG A 151 -1.38 -8.45 -18.34
CA ARG A 151 -0.19 -8.06 -17.59
C ARG A 151 -0.02 -6.54 -17.60
N ALA A 152 0.41 -6.00 -16.46
CA ALA A 152 0.77 -4.60 -16.34
C ALA A 152 1.91 -4.40 -15.35
N ASP A 153 2.72 -3.39 -15.60
CA ASP A 153 3.72 -2.93 -14.64
C ASP A 153 3.06 -1.96 -13.66
N ILE A 154 2.97 -2.39 -12.40
CA ILE A 154 2.39 -1.57 -11.33
C ILE A 154 3.39 -0.50 -10.94
N TYR A 155 2.95 0.76 -10.95
CA TYR A 155 3.75 1.92 -10.57
C TYR A 155 3.58 2.27 -9.09
N SER A 156 2.33 2.34 -8.62
CA SER A 156 2.05 2.59 -7.21
C SER A 156 0.81 1.84 -6.70
N ILE A 157 0.83 1.56 -5.41
CA ILE A 157 -0.32 1.11 -4.63
C ILE A 157 -0.38 2.03 -3.42
N THR A 158 -1.56 2.59 -3.15
CA THR A 158 -1.78 3.52 -2.04
C THR A 158 -3.05 3.17 -1.30
N LEU A 159 -2.99 3.18 0.02
CA LEU A 159 -4.12 3.00 0.93
C LEU A 159 -4.60 4.37 1.40
N SER A 160 -5.92 4.55 1.51
CA SER A 160 -6.47 5.76 2.14
C SER A 160 -6.20 5.74 3.65
N SER A 161 -6.14 6.92 4.27
CA SER A 161 -5.86 7.06 5.71
C SER A 161 -6.93 6.40 6.59
N ASP A 162 -8.18 6.35 6.11
CA ASP A 162 -9.30 5.68 6.77
C ASP A 162 -9.42 4.18 6.42
N ILE A 163 -8.46 3.66 5.66
CA ILE A 163 -8.35 2.24 5.25
C ILE A 163 -9.59 1.73 4.48
N ARG A 164 -10.40 2.63 3.91
CA ARG A 164 -11.57 2.24 3.12
C ARG A 164 -11.28 2.03 1.64
N TRP A 165 -10.20 2.63 1.14
CA TRP A 165 -9.90 2.68 -0.28
C TRP A 165 -8.47 2.27 -0.58
N LEU A 166 -8.31 1.64 -1.74
CA LEU A 166 -7.03 1.27 -2.33
C LEU A 166 -6.96 1.85 -3.74
N ALA A 167 -5.92 2.63 -4.04
CA ALA A 167 -5.63 3.13 -5.38
C ALA A 167 -4.46 2.36 -6.00
N VAL A 168 -4.55 2.07 -7.29
CA VAL A 168 -3.51 1.36 -8.06
C VAL A 168 -3.27 2.07 -9.38
N THR A 169 -2.00 2.35 -9.70
CA THR A 169 -1.56 2.89 -10.99
C THR A 169 -0.67 1.90 -11.73
N SER A 170 -0.72 1.91 -13.05
CA SER A 170 0.07 1.00 -13.89
C SER A 170 0.38 1.62 -15.26
N ASP A 171 1.22 0.92 -16.05
CA ASP A 171 1.58 1.27 -17.43
C ASP A 171 0.39 1.29 -18.42
N LYS A 172 -0.81 0.90 -17.98
CA LYS A 172 -2.03 0.93 -18.80
C LYS A 172 -2.76 2.27 -18.78
N GLY A 173 -2.16 3.31 -18.21
CA GLY A 173 -2.75 4.65 -18.18
C GLY A 173 -4.05 4.74 -17.37
N THR A 174 -4.36 3.77 -16.51
CA THR A 174 -5.58 3.77 -15.72
C THR A 174 -5.26 3.76 -14.24
N VAL A 175 -5.88 4.67 -13.50
CA VAL A 175 -5.92 4.64 -12.03
C VAL A 175 -7.18 3.88 -11.62
N HIS A 176 -7.01 2.84 -10.84
CA HIS A 176 -8.10 2.01 -10.33
C HIS A 176 -8.31 2.27 -8.85
N ILE A 177 -9.56 2.46 -8.43
CA ILE A 177 -9.97 2.60 -7.03
C ILE A 177 -10.77 1.37 -6.62
N PHE A 178 -10.40 0.77 -5.49
CA PHE A 178 -11.08 -0.38 -4.91
C PHE A 178 -11.57 -0.04 -3.51
N SER A 179 -12.77 -0.53 -3.18
CA SER A 179 -13.28 -0.52 -1.81
C SER A 179 -12.60 -1.64 -1.01
N LEU A 180 -12.10 -1.32 0.18
CA LEU A 180 -11.58 -2.29 1.13
C LEU A 180 -12.68 -2.67 2.13
N ARG A 181 -12.89 -3.98 2.31
CA ARG A 181 -13.87 -4.53 3.25
C ARG A 181 -13.26 -4.87 4.61
N VAL A 182 -11.95 -4.66 4.73
CA VAL A 182 -11.21 -5.01 5.93
C VAL A 182 -11.36 -3.90 6.95
N ARG A 183 -11.98 -4.18 8.10
CA ARG A 183 -11.93 -3.31 9.27
C ARG A 183 -10.98 -3.91 10.29
N VAL A 184 -10.04 -3.12 10.76
CA VAL A 184 -9.29 -3.45 11.96
C VAL A 184 -10.22 -3.20 13.14
N VAL A 185 -10.52 -4.26 13.88
CA VAL A 185 -11.35 -4.18 15.11
C VAL A 185 -10.58 -3.35 16.14
N GLY A 186 -10.90 -2.06 16.27
CA GLY A 186 -10.23 -1.17 17.24
C GLY A 186 -10.90 0.18 17.48
N GLU A 187 -11.76 0.66 16.60
CA GLU A 187 -12.36 1.99 16.73
C GLU A 187 -13.88 2.01 16.52
N ASP A 188 -14.64 1.41 17.45
CA ASP A 188 -16.05 1.77 17.62
C ASP A 188 -16.46 1.57 19.10
N ARG A 189 -16.00 2.50 19.96
CA ARG A 189 -16.63 2.78 21.26
C ARG A 189 -16.71 4.28 21.47
N THR A 190 -17.59 4.95 20.71
CA THR A 190 -18.25 6.17 21.19
C THR A 190 -19.51 6.43 20.36
N THR A 191 -20.61 6.58 21.10
CA THR A 191 -21.98 7.03 20.74
C THR A 191 -22.90 5.95 20.15
N ASP A 192 -23.69 5.24 20.95
CA ASP A 192 -25.01 5.64 21.41
C ASP A 192 -25.54 4.67 22.48
N SER A 193 -25.63 5.17 23.69
CA SER A 193 -26.34 4.50 24.77
C SER A 193 -27.75 5.13 24.88
N THR A 194 -28.77 4.43 24.40
CA THR A 194 -30.11 4.55 24.97
C THR A 194 -30.91 3.26 24.80
N ALA A 195 -31.13 2.64 25.95
CA ALA A 195 -32.31 1.89 26.40
C ALA A 195 -32.78 0.64 25.61
N ALA A 196 -32.62 -0.55 26.20
CA ALA A 196 -33.74 -1.24 26.86
C ALA A 196 -33.29 -2.55 27.50
N LYS A 197 -33.74 -2.77 28.72
CA LYS A 197 -33.52 -3.96 29.58
C LYS A 197 -34.36 -5.15 29.13
N GLY A 198 -33.78 -6.37 29.28
CA GLY A 198 -34.54 -7.62 29.37
C GLY A 198 -33.58 -8.82 29.50
N PRO A 199 -33.75 -9.72 30.50
CA PRO A 199 -32.74 -10.68 30.90
C PRO A 199 -32.94 -12.12 30.38
N SER A 200 -31.86 -12.90 30.48
CA SER A 200 -31.73 -14.37 30.46
C SER A 200 -31.24 -14.96 29.15
N SER A 201 -30.23 -15.80 29.12
CA SER A 201 -29.80 -16.96 29.88
C SER A 201 -28.44 -17.45 29.38
N PHE A 202 -27.63 -18.00 30.26
CA PHE A 202 -26.34 -18.61 30.04
C PHE A 202 -26.39 -19.82 29.10
N SER A 203 -25.45 -19.90 28.15
CA SER A 203 -24.83 -21.17 27.81
C SER A 203 -23.43 -20.95 27.24
N HIS A 204 -22.45 -21.51 27.92
CA HIS A 204 -21.06 -21.68 27.50
C HIS A 204 -21.00 -22.51 26.21
N ASN A 205 -20.32 -22.01 25.18
CA ASN A 205 -19.49 -22.85 24.33
C ASN A 205 -18.35 -22.01 23.73
N SER A 206 -17.15 -22.37 24.14
CA SER A 206 -15.88 -21.88 23.62
C SER A 206 -15.68 -22.42 22.20
N SER A 207 -15.64 -21.53 21.23
CA SER A 207 -14.91 -21.76 19.98
C SER A 207 -14.44 -20.41 19.47
N ASN A 208 -13.13 -20.20 19.54
CA ASN A 208 -12.43 -19.06 18.94
C ASN A 208 -12.52 -19.17 17.43
N SER A 209 -13.56 -18.59 16.84
CA SER A 209 -13.63 -18.24 15.44
C SER A 209 -13.83 -16.73 15.37
N LEU A 210 -12.81 -16.03 14.92
CA LEU A 210 -12.92 -14.63 14.49
C LEU A 210 -13.76 -14.61 13.21
N ASP A 211 -15.08 -14.56 13.37
CA ASP A 211 -15.97 -14.25 12.26
C ASP A 211 -15.77 -12.78 11.88
N PRO A 212 -15.37 -12.48 10.63
CA PRO A 212 -15.34 -11.10 10.16
C PRO A 212 -16.79 -10.60 10.06
N LEU A 213 -17.16 -9.66 10.91
CA LEU A 213 -18.39 -8.89 10.81
C LEU A 213 -18.39 -8.13 9.47
N ILE A 214 -18.99 -8.74 8.45
CA ILE A 214 -19.27 -8.11 7.15
C ILE A 214 -20.41 -7.14 7.39
N SER A 215 -20.09 -5.89 7.75
CA SER A 215 -21.06 -4.82 7.68
C SER A 215 -21.23 -4.41 6.23
N GLN A 216 -22.47 -4.35 5.74
CA GLN A 216 -22.84 -3.81 4.43
C GLN A 216 -22.40 -2.34 4.37
N ILE A 217 -21.26 -2.10 3.70
CA ILE A 217 -20.82 -0.75 3.35
C ILE A 217 -21.43 -0.45 1.99
N ASN A 218 -22.16 0.65 1.87
CA ASN A 218 -22.56 1.20 0.59
C ASN A 218 -21.31 1.43 -0.25
N GLY A 219 -21.23 0.86 -1.47
CA GLY A 219 -20.07 0.94 -2.34
C GLY A 219 -19.21 -0.34 -2.33
N ALA A 220 -19.79 -1.48 -2.66
CA ALA A 220 -19.02 -2.71 -2.87
C ALA A 220 -18.37 -2.70 -4.27
N ASN A 221 -17.12 -3.21 -4.35
CA ASN A 221 -16.48 -3.46 -5.63
C ASN A 221 -17.37 -4.33 -6.52
N PRO A 222 -17.53 -4.02 -7.82
CA PRO A 222 -18.31 -4.84 -8.72
C PRO A 222 -17.71 -6.24 -8.81
N GLY A 223 -18.53 -7.25 -8.58
CA GLY A 223 -18.20 -8.65 -8.79
C GLY A 223 -18.58 -9.08 -10.20
N SER A 224 -17.99 -10.17 -10.67
CA SER A 224 -18.48 -10.81 -11.89
C SER A 224 -19.92 -11.27 -11.73
N SER A 225 -20.75 -11.09 -12.75
CA SER A 225 -22.13 -11.58 -12.79
C SER A 225 -22.25 -13.11 -12.58
N LEU A 226 -21.18 -13.85 -12.75
CA LEU A 226 -21.10 -15.31 -12.54
C LEU A 226 -20.47 -15.69 -11.18
N SER A 227 -20.35 -14.75 -10.26
CA SER A 227 -19.75 -14.98 -8.92
C SER A 227 -20.50 -16.03 -8.09
N PHE A 228 -21.78 -16.29 -8.39
CA PHE A 228 -22.58 -17.33 -7.72
C PHE A 228 -22.10 -18.76 -8.03
N MET A 229 -21.34 -18.96 -9.13
CA MET A 229 -20.78 -20.28 -9.52
C MET A 229 -19.37 -20.49 -8.94
N LYS A 230 -19.12 -20.05 -7.70
CA LYS A 230 -17.84 -20.26 -7.02
C LYS A 230 -17.51 -21.75 -6.95
N GLY A 231 -16.32 -22.10 -7.42
CA GLY A 231 -15.82 -23.50 -7.43
C GLY A 231 -16.00 -24.26 -8.73
N VAL A 232 -16.88 -23.81 -9.63
CA VAL A 232 -17.10 -24.44 -10.95
C VAL A 232 -16.36 -23.67 -12.05
N LEU A 233 -16.33 -22.34 -11.94
CA LEU A 233 -15.65 -21.46 -12.90
C LEU A 233 -14.25 -21.06 -12.40
N PRO A 234 -13.31 -20.72 -13.32
CA PRO A 234 -12.01 -20.17 -12.97
C PRO A 234 -12.13 -18.98 -12.00
N LYS A 235 -11.17 -18.82 -11.10
CA LYS A 235 -11.13 -17.72 -10.08
C LYS A 235 -11.34 -16.32 -10.66
N TYR A 236 -11.06 -16.13 -11.94
CA TYR A 236 -11.34 -14.90 -12.68
C TYR A 236 -12.80 -14.43 -12.54
N PHE A 237 -13.77 -15.34 -12.60
CA PHE A 237 -15.20 -15.02 -12.53
C PHE A 237 -15.68 -14.69 -11.11
N SER A 238 -14.88 -14.92 -10.10
CA SER A 238 -15.17 -14.56 -8.71
C SER A 238 -14.38 -13.35 -8.21
N SER A 239 -13.66 -12.66 -9.10
CA SER A 239 -12.82 -11.52 -8.74
C SER A 239 -13.64 -10.26 -8.46
N GLU A 240 -13.15 -9.44 -7.54
CA GLU A 240 -13.65 -8.09 -7.32
C GLU A 240 -12.88 -7.13 -8.22
N TRP A 241 -13.59 -6.28 -8.95
CA TRP A 241 -13.05 -5.30 -9.87
C TRP A 241 -13.01 -3.92 -9.25
N SER A 242 -12.34 -2.97 -9.91
CA SER A 242 -12.30 -1.58 -9.45
C SER A 242 -13.69 -0.96 -9.38
N LEU A 243 -13.95 -0.26 -8.28
CA LEU A 243 -15.17 0.51 -8.09
C LEU A 243 -15.17 1.74 -9.00
N ALA A 244 -14.05 2.48 -9.04
CA ALA A 244 -13.93 3.66 -9.88
C ALA A 244 -12.62 3.64 -10.67
N GLN A 245 -12.57 4.36 -11.79
CA GLN A 245 -11.44 4.44 -12.69
C GLN A 245 -11.24 5.87 -13.19
N PHE A 246 -9.97 6.20 -13.50
CA PHE A 246 -9.61 7.41 -14.23
C PHE A 246 -8.59 7.06 -15.30
N HIS A 247 -8.86 7.50 -16.54
CA HIS A 247 -7.98 7.24 -17.67
C HIS A 247 -7.04 8.42 -17.90
N LEU A 248 -5.76 8.12 -17.97
CA LEU A 248 -4.67 9.05 -18.23
C LEU A 248 -4.07 8.77 -19.61
N PRO A 249 -3.38 9.73 -20.21
CA PRO A 249 -2.61 9.47 -21.43
C PRO A 249 -1.65 8.30 -21.23
N GLU A 250 -1.59 7.39 -22.19
CA GLU A 250 -0.67 6.25 -22.14
C GLU A 250 0.80 6.74 -22.16
N CYS A 251 1.71 5.88 -21.72
CA CYS A 251 3.17 6.04 -21.76
C CYS A 251 3.80 6.92 -20.68
N THR A 252 3.08 7.42 -19.68
CA THR A 252 3.66 8.17 -18.56
C THR A 252 3.58 7.37 -17.26
N GLN A 253 4.60 7.47 -16.43
CA GLN A 253 4.55 6.88 -15.08
C GLN A 253 3.81 7.83 -14.15
N PHE A 254 2.87 7.28 -13.38
CA PHE A 254 2.05 8.02 -12.43
C PHE A 254 2.14 7.40 -11.05
N ILE A 255 2.08 8.25 -10.05
CA ILE A 255 1.78 7.85 -8.68
C ILE A 255 0.44 8.48 -8.26
N ALA A 256 -0.29 7.80 -7.40
CA ALA A 256 -1.55 8.31 -6.87
C ALA A 256 -1.52 8.34 -5.35
N ALA A 257 -2.19 9.32 -4.76
CA ALA A 257 -2.40 9.44 -3.32
C ALA A 257 -3.84 9.88 -3.04
N PHE A 258 -4.39 9.44 -1.91
CA PHE A 258 -5.70 9.91 -1.49
C PHE A 258 -5.61 11.30 -0.87
N GLY A 259 -6.51 12.19 -1.28
CA GLY A 259 -6.79 13.47 -0.65
C GLY A 259 -7.96 13.39 0.31
N SER A 260 -8.57 14.53 0.62
CA SER A 260 -9.79 14.62 1.42
C SER A 260 -11.04 14.32 0.57
N HIS A 261 -12.13 13.85 1.22
CA HIS A 261 -13.48 13.77 0.63
C HIS A 261 -13.56 12.98 -0.70
N ASN A 262 -13.08 11.73 -0.71
CA ASN A 262 -13.12 10.85 -1.89
C ASN A 262 -12.41 11.44 -3.11
N THR A 263 -11.34 12.19 -2.86
CA THR A 263 -10.47 12.71 -3.92
C THR A 263 -9.19 11.90 -4.01
N VAL A 264 -8.63 11.86 -5.22
CA VAL A 264 -7.34 11.27 -5.53
C VAL A 264 -6.49 12.32 -6.25
N VAL A 265 -5.28 12.48 -5.78
CA VAL A 265 -4.24 13.28 -6.43
C VAL A 265 -3.35 12.33 -7.21
N ILE A 266 -3.08 12.67 -8.46
CA ILE A 266 -2.25 11.89 -9.38
C ILE A 266 -1.14 12.80 -9.88
N VAL A 267 0.10 12.32 -9.81
CA VAL A 267 1.28 13.06 -10.29
C VAL A 267 2.00 12.20 -11.31
N GLY A 268 2.21 12.75 -12.49
CA GLY A 268 2.91 12.12 -13.59
C GLY A 268 4.38 12.55 -13.69
N MET A 269 5.21 11.68 -14.26
CA MET A 269 6.60 12.03 -14.62
C MET A 269 6.69 13.06 -15.78
N ASP A 270 5.59 13.29 -16.45
CA ASP A 270 5.40 14.31 -17.49
C ASP A 270 5.06 15.69 -16.91
N GLU A 271 5.31 15.88 -15.60
CA GLU A 271 5.04 17.15 -14.91
C GLU A 271 3.54 17.47 -14.77
N SER A 272 2.70 16.47 -14.97
CA SER A 272 1.26 16.60 -14.84
C SER A 272 0.80 16.35 -13.40
N PHE A 273 -0.15 17.15 -12.96
CA PHE A 273 -0.86 17.00 -11.69
C PHE A 273 -2.35 16.97 -12.00
N TYR A 274 -3.03 15.96 -11.46
CA TYR A 274 -4.48 15.83 -11.52
C TYR A 274 -5.05 15.70 -10.12
N ARG A 275 -6.19 16.35 -9.89
CA ARG A 275 -7.05 16.08 -8.76
C ARG A 275 -8.38 15.58 -9.29
N CYS A 276 -8.75 14.37 -8.90
CA CYS A 276 -9.95 13.70 -9.35
C CYS A 276 -10.81 13.32 -8.16
N SER A 277 -12.13 13.33 -8.31
CA SER A 277 -13.08 12.80 -7.34
C SER A 277 -13.75 11.54 -7.86
N PHE A 278 -14.10 10.63 -6.97
CA PHE A 278 -14.86 9.43 -7.29
C PHE A 278 -16.13 9.33 -6.45
N ASP A 279 -17.15 8.68 -6.99
CA ASP A 279 -18.37 8.34 -6.26
C ASP A 279 -18.12 7.10 -5.39
N PRO A 280 -18.20 7.20 -4.06
CA PRO A 280 -17.92 6.08 -3.16
C PRO A 280 -19.03 5.02 -3.13
N VAL A 281 -20.20 5.31 -3.72
CA VAL A 281 -21.36 4.42 -3.73
C VAL A 281 -21.55 3.76 -5.08
N ASN A 282 -21.63 4.57 -6.13
CA ASN A 282 -21.93 4.10 -7.48
C ASN A 282 -20.65 3.75 -8.28
N GLY A 283 -19.51 4.33 -7.90
CA GLY A 283 -18.26 4.12 -8.63
C GLY A 283 -18.29 4.73 -10.04
N GLY A 284 -17.67 4.03 -10.99
CA GLY A 284 -17.63 4.43 -12.38
C GLY A 284 -16.43 5.30 -12.75
N GLU A 285 -16.57 6.16 -13.75
CA GLU A 285 -15.52 7.07 -14.18
C GLU A 285 -15.35 8.21 -13.17
N MET A 286 -14.10 8.50 -12.81
CA MET A 286 -13.77 9.60 -11.88
C MET A 286 -13.88 10.94 -12.61
N VAL A 287 -14.23 11.98 -11.87
CA VAL A 287 -14.37 13.34 -12.38
C VAL A 287 -13.10 14.13 -12.09
N GLN A 288 -12.46 14.63 -13.15
CA GLN A 288 -11.32 15.55 -13.02
C GLN A 288 -11.80 16.89 -12.48
N GLN A 289 -11.23 17.30 -11.34
CA GLN A 289 -11.52 18.59 -10.71
C GLN A 289 -10.47 19.64 -11.06
N GLU A 290 -9.22 19.20 -11.19
CA GLU A 290 -8.08 20.09 -11.42
C GLU A 290 -7.04 19.41 -12.29
N TYR A 291 -6.40 20.19 -13.15
CA TYR A 291 -5.22 19.79 -13.93
C TYR A 291 -4.21 20.92 -13.94
N ILE A 292 -2.97 20.61 -13.60
CA ILE A 292 -1.85 21.57 -13.63
C ILE A 292 -0.64 20.88 -14.27
N SER A 293 0.07 21.60 -15.14
CA SER A 293 1.42 21.25 -15.59
C SER A 293 2.40 22.15 -14.83
N PHE A 294 3.12 21.58 -13.84
CA PHE A 294 3.82 22.40 -12.82
C PHE A 294 5.22 22.89 -13.22
N LEU A 295 5.76 22.43 -14.37
CA LEU A 295 7.04 22.94 -14.90
C LEU A 295 6.90 23.80 -16.15
N LYS A 296 5.70 23.95 -16.72
CA LYS A 296 5.50 24.93 -17.81
C LYS A 296 5.29 26.29 -17.18
N PRO A 297 6.16 27.29 -17.44
CA PRO A 297 5.87 28.65 -17.03
C PRO A 297 4.56 29.07 -17.69
N GLU A 298 3.65 29.66 -16.94
CA GLU A 298 2.51 30.37 -17.50
C GLU A 298 3.07 31.49 -18.40
N LEU A 299 2.81 31.40 -19.71
CA LEU A 299 3.16 32.43 -20.70
C LEU A 299 2.18 33.59 -20.62
#